data_25d2eb4633470034e72b8a14cf76ed7a
#
_entry.id   25d2eb4633470034e72b8a14cf76ed7a
#
_cell.length_a   1.000
_cell.length_b   1.000
_cell.length_c   1.000
_cell.angle_alpha   90.00
_cell.angle_beta   90.00
_cell.angle_gamma   90.00
#
_symmetry.space_group_name_H-M   'P 1'
#
loop_
_entity.id
_entity.type
_entity.pdbx_description
1 polymer ?
#
loop_
_entity_poly.entity_id
_entity_poly.type
_entity_poly.pdbx_seq_one_letter_code
_entity_poly.pdbx_strand_id
1 'polypeptide(L)' 'MYKKLSNIDGTENIEQIQRIIDGAYIPKDEANTDYQEYLEWLAEGNQPEPADET' A
#
# COMPACT_ATOMS: atom_id res chain seq x y z
N MET A 1 -8.70 0.98 3.61
CA MET A 1 -8.33 -0.40 3.33
C MET A 1 -6.84 -0.57 3.11
N TYR A 2 -6.23 0.36 2.40
CA TYR A 2 -4.78 0.35 2.18
C TYR A 2 -4.22 1.72 2.50
N LYS A 3 -2.95 1.77 2.87
CA LYS A 3 -2.28 3.04 3.07
C LYS A 3 -0.85 2.98 2.55
N LYS A 4 -0.35 4.13 2.15
CA LYS A 4 1.04 4.26 1.71
C LYS A 4 1.96 4.18 2.91
N LEU A 5 3.21 3.87 2.68
CA LEU A 5 4.22 3.77 3.72
C LEU A 5 5.27 4.85 3.52
N SER A 6 5.89 5.28 4.62
CA SER A 6 7.01 6.21 4.59
C SER A 6 8.30 5.48 4.88
N ASN A 7 9.36 5.88 4.21
CA ASN A 7 10.70 5.42 4.55
C ASN A 7 11.20 6.15 5.78
N ILE A 8 12.31 5.66 6.33
CA ILE A 8 12.88 6.21 7.55
C ILE A 8 13.34 7.66 7.37
N ASP A 9 13.66 8.06 6.14
CA ASP A 9 14.10 9.42 5.82
C ASP A 9 12.95 10.37 5.49
N GLY A 10 11.71 9.90 5.62
CA GLY A 10 10.53 10.72 5.39
C GLY A 10 9.99 10.68 3.98
N THR A 11 10.65 9.99 3.06
CA THR A 11 10.14 9.85 1.69
C THR A 11 9.08 8.76 1.62
N GLU A 12 8.25 8.79 0.58
CA GLU A 12 7.25 7.75 0.39
C GLU A 12 7.90 6.44 -0.03
N ASN A 13 7.51 5.36 0.61
CA ASN A 13 7.98 4.03 0.22
C ASN A 13 7.21 3.58 -1.01
N ILE A 14 7.87 3.52 -2.15
CA ILE A 14 7.23 3.14 -3.41
C ILE A 14 7.27 1.63 -3.67
N GLU A 15 7.87 0.86 -2.78
CA GLU A 15 8.04 -0.58 -2.96
C GLU A 15 7.01 -1.42 -2.22
N GLN A 16 6.29 -0.83 -1.27
CA GLN A 16 5.34 -1.55 -0.45
C GLN A 16 4.11 -0.72 -0.15
N ILE A 17 3.02 -1.41 0.14
CA ILE A 17 1.79 -0.80 0.63
C ILE A 17 1.33 -1.60 1.85
N GLN A 18 0.60 -0.98 2.76
CA GLN A 18 0.08 -1.67 3.94
C GLN A 18 -1.43 -1.88 3.83
N ARG A 19 -1.88 -3.09 4.09
CA ARG A 19 -3.31 -3.38 4.20
C ARG A 19 -3.74 -3.08 5.64
N ILE A 20 -4.70 -2.18 5.80
CA ILE A 20 -5.06 -1.66 7.12
C ILE A 20 -5.75 -2.72 7.97
N ILE A 21 -6.56 -3.56 7.36
CA ILE A 21 -7.43 -4.48 8.11
C ILE A 21 -6.64 -5.46 8.97
N ASP A 22 -5.45 -5.87 8.55
CA ASP A 22 -4.61 -6.79 9.30
C ASP A 22 -3.18 -6.30 9.47
N GLY A 23 -2.87 -5.11 8.97
CA GLY A 23 -1.54 -4.53 9.08
C GLY A 23 -0.50 -5.17 8.20
N ALA A 24 -0.88 -6.01 7.24
CA ALA A 24 0.08 -6.72 6.40
C ALA A 24 0.81 -5.78 5.45
N TYR A 25 2.10 -5.99 5.28
CA TYR A 25 2.89 -5.26 4.30
C TYR A 25 2.87 -6.02 2.98
N ILE A 26 2.52 -5.35 1.91
CA ILE A 26 2.34 -5.95 0.59
C ILE A 26 3.38 -5.36 -0.35
N PRO A 27 4.33 -6.18 -0.86
CA PRO A 27 5.29 -5.67 -1.83
C PRO A 27 4.59 -5.37 -3.16
N LYS A 28 5.05 -4.34 -3.85
CA LYS A 28 4.50 -3.99 -5.15
C LYS A 28 5.10 -4.87 -6.24
N ASP A 29 4.78 -6.14 -6.16
CA ASP A 29 5.23 -7.17 -7.10
C ASP A 29 4.01 -7.70 -7.84
N GLU A 30 3.99 -7.59 -9.15
CA GLU A 30 2.86 -8.02 -9.97
C GLU A 30 2.55 -9.51 -9.82
N ALA A 31 3.51 -10.30 -9.39
CA ALA A 31 3.30 -11.73 -9.14
C ALA A 31 2.67 -11.99 -7.77
N ASN A 32 2.56 -10.98 -6.92
CA ASN A 32 1.99 -11.12 -5.58
C ASN A 32 0.48 -10.99 -5.63
N THR A 33 -0.24 -11.99 -5.15
CA THR A 33 -1.70 -12.00 -5.18
C THR A 33 -2.31 -10.83 -4.40
N ASP A 34 -1.74 -10.51 -3.25
CA ASP A 34 -2.25 -9.40 -2.43
C ASP A 34 -2.07 -8.07 -3.16
N TYR A 35 -0.99 -7.91 -3.90
CA TYR A 35 -0.80 -6.71 -4.69
C TYR A 35 -1.82 -6.63 -5.82
N GLN A 36 -2.14 -7.75 -6.45
CA GLN A 36 -3.17 -7.78 -7.50
C GLN A 36 -4.52 -7.36 -6.95
N GLU A 37 -4.87 -7.80 -5.76
CA GLU A 37 -6.10 -7.37 -5.09
C GLU A 37 -6.11 -5.86 -4.84
N TYR A 38 -4.97 -5.33 -4.45
CA TYR A 38 -4.83 -3.89 -4.27
C TYR A 38 -5.06 -3.13 -5.57
N LEU A 39 -4.50 -3.62 -6.68
CA LEU A 39 -4.69 -3.00 -7.98
C LEU A 39 -6.16 -3.00 -8.42
N GLU A 40 -6.87 -4.10 -8.17
CA GLU A 40 -8.30 -4.17 -8.45
C GLU A 40 -9.07 -3.15 -7.62
N TRP A 41 -8.69 -2.99 -6.36
CA TRP A 41 -9.31 -2.01 -5.48
C TRP A 41 -9.10 -0.59 -6.00
N LEU A 42 -7.92 -0.28 -6.50
CA LEU A 42 -7.65 1.03 -7.12
C LEU A 42 -8.50 1.23 -8.38
N ALA A 43 -8.66 0.17 -9.19
CA ALA A 43 -9.43 0.26 -10.42
C ALA A 43 -10.91 0.55 -10.16
N GLU A 44 -11.40 0.30 -8.95
CA GLU A 44 -12.76 0.62 -8.56
C GLU A 44 -12.95 2.10 -8.23
N GLY A 45 -11.88 2.90 -8.28
CA GLY A 45 -11.95 4.32 -7.98
C GLY A 45 -11.51 4.68 -6.57
N ASN A 46 -10.94 3.74 -5.83
CA ASN A 46 -10.46 3.99 -4.47
C ASN A 46 -9.05 4.56 -4.46
N GLN A 47 -8.67 5.18 -3.36
CA GLN A 47 -7.32 5.71 -3.19
C GLN A 47 -6.78 5.28 -1.83
N PRO A 48 -5.49 4.92 -1.74
CA PRO A 48 -4.90 4.56 -0.46
C PRO A 48 -4.75 5.80 0.42
N GLU A 49 -4.79 5.59 1.74
CA GLU A 49 -4.56 6.68 2.67
C GLU A 49 -3.10 7.11 2.61
N PRO A 50 -2.81 8.38 2.89
CA PRO A 50 -1.43 8.84 2.90
C PRO A 50 -0.62 8.16 4.00
N ALA A 51 0.70 8.09 3.80
CA ALA A 51 1.58 7.53 4.81
C ALA A 51 1.52 8.33 6.10
N ASP A 52 1.66 7.65 7.24
CA ASP A 52 1.73 8.33 8.53
C ASP A 52 3.02 9.13 8.60
N GLU A 53 2.91 10.35 9.11
CA GLU A 53 4.05 11.26 9.22
C GLU A 53 4.54 11.42 10.65
N THR A 54 4.34 10.44 11.46
CA THR A 54 4.78 10.53 12.85
C THR A 54 6.25 10.24 13.02
#